data_e47fce41796da6a6038a030b7a112f88
#
_entry.id   e47fce41796da6a6038a030b7a112f88
#
_cell.length_a   1.000
_cell.length_b   1.000
_cell.length_c   1.000
_cell.angle_alpha   90.00
_cell.angle_beta   90.00
_cell.angle_gamma   90.00
#
_symmetry.space_group_name_H-M   'P 1'
#
loop_
_entity.id
_entity.type
_entity.pdbx_description
1 polymer ?
#
loop_
_entity_poly.entity_id
_entity_poly.type
_entity_poly.pdbx_seq_one_letter_code
_entity_poly.pdbx_strand_id
1 'polypeptide(L)' 'MINVAVLGVSGRMGRCLVRTVREAEDLALSGALASPTSATLGRDAGDVAETGPVGVVVTADREAALSGADVAV' A
#
# COMPACT_ATOMS: atom_id res chain seq x y z
N MET A 1 -11.80 -10.21 -7.16
CA MET A 1 -11.20 -9.06 -6.48
C MET A 1 -9.84 -8.76 -7.09
N ILE A 2 -9.58 -7.51 -7.36
CA ILE A 2 -8.32 -7.08 -7.98
C ILE A 2 -7.34 -6.69 -6.88
N ASN A 3 -6.15 -7.28 -6.91
CA ASN A 3 -5.10 -6.97 -5.95
C ASN A 3 -4.24 -5.83 -6.46
N VAL A 4 -4.12 -4.78 -5.64
CA VAL A 4 -3.44 -3.53 -6.02
C VAL A 4 -2.22 -3.31 -5.12
N ALA A 5 -1.07 -3.01 -5.74
CA ALA A 5 0.10 -2.54 -5.02
C ALA A 5 0.23 -1.04 -5.23
N VAL A 6 0.48 -0.29 -4.15
CA VAL A 6 0.67 1.15 -4.21
C VAL A 6 2.15 1.47 -4.08
N LEU A 7 2.68 2.17 -5.07
CA LEU A 7 4.08 2.61 -5.10
C LEU A 7 4.15 4.03 -4.55
N GLY A 8 5.09 4.29 -3.64
CA GLY A 8 5.20 5.59 -2.99
C GLY A 8 4.10 5.84 -1.97
N VAL A 9 3.80 4.82 -1.17
CA VAL A 9 2.66 4.83 -0.24
C VAL A 9 2.75 5.92 0.83
N SER A 10 3.95 6.39 1.15
CA SER A 10 4.14 7.42 2.18
C SER A 10 3.83 8.84 1.69
N GLY A 11 3.71 9.06 0.37
CA GLY A 11 3.37 10.35 -0.17
C GLY A 11 1.87 10.62 -0.13
N ARG A 12 1.46 11.86 -0.45
CA ARG A 12 0.04 12.25 -0.47
C ARG A 12 -0.78 11.38 -1.40
N MET A 13 -0.29 11.20 -2.62
CA MET A 13 -1.00 10.42 -3.63
C MET A 13 -1.11 8.97 -3.19
N GLY A 14 -0.03 8.40 -2.65
CA GLY A 14 -0.02 7.03 -2.17
C GLY A 14 -1.03 6.79 -1.05
N ARG A 15 -1.09 7.71 -0.09
CA ARG A 15 -2.08 7.62 1.00
C ARG A 15 -3.50 7.70 0.49
N CYS A 16 -3.75 8.59 -0.46
CA CYS A 16 -5.06 8.71 -1.09
C CYS A 16 -5.44 7.43 -1.82
N LEU A 17 -4.49 6.81 -2.53
CA LEU A 17 -4.72 5.55 -3.23
C LEU A 17 -5.05 4.42 -2.27
N VAL A 18 -4.36 4.33 -1.13
CA VAL A 18 -4.66 3.32 -0.11
C VAL A 18 -6.10 3.49 0.39
N ARG A 19 -6.53 4.71 0.69
CA ARG A 19 -7.90 4.97 1.12
C ARG A 19 -8.91 4.56 0.06
N THR A 20 -8.63 4.91 -1.20
CA THR A 20 -9.51 4.57 -2.31
C THR A 20 -9.66 3.07 -2.47
N VAL A 21 -8.55 2.33 -2.39
CA VAL A 21 -8.58 0.87 -2.48
C VAL A 21 -9.38 0.28 -1.31
N ARG A 22 -9.18 0.79 -0.11
CA ARG A 22 -9.88 0.29 1.06
C ARG A 22 -11.39 0.49 0.97
N GLU A 23 -11.83 1.59 0.39
CA GLU A 23 -13.25 1.90 0.25
C GLU A 23 -13.91 1.14 -0.90
N ALA A 24 -13.15 0.66 -1.87
CA ALA A 24 -13.68 -0.04 -3.02
C ALA A 24 -13.97 -1.50 -2.67
N GLU A 25 -15.15 -1.98 -3.06
CA GLU A 25 -15.59 -3.34 -2.74
C GLU A 25 -14.86 -4.41 -3.56
N ASP A 26 -14.40 -4.08 -4.75
CA ASP A 26 -13.79 -5.00 -5.69
C ASP A 26 -12.25 -4.91 -5.74
N LEU A 27 -11.64 -4.09 -4.88
CA LEU A 27 -10.20 -3.94 -4.81
C LEU A 27 -9.68 -4.37 -3.45
N ALA A 28 -8.47 -4.93 -3.44
CA ALA A 28 -7.75 -5.25 -2.21
C ALA A 28 -6.33 -4.75 -2.32
N LEU A 29 -5.81 -4.17 -1.24
CA LEU A 29 -4.41 -3.79 -1.19
C LEU A 29 -3.56 -5.03 -0.98
N SER A 30 -2.58 -5.27 -1.85
CA SER A 30 -1.69 -6.43 -1.76
C SER A 30 -0.24 -6.06 -1.49
N GLY A 31 0.13 -4.80 -1.71
CA GLY A 31 1.50 -4.34 -1.48
C GLY A 31 1.57 -2.84 -1.31
N ALA A 32 2.60 -2.40 -0.57
CA ALA A 32 2.84 -0.98 -0.33
C ALA A 32 4.35 -0.74 -0.32
N LEU A 33 4.82 0.07 -1.25
CA LEU A 33 6.25 0.34 -1.42
C LEU A 33 6.57 1.77 -0.99
N ALA A 34 7.66 1.92 -0.25
CA ALA A 34 8.20 3.22 0.11
C ALA A 34 9.71 3.23 -0.08
N SER A 35 10.31 4.42 -0.03
CA SER A 35 11.76 4.59 -0.10
C SER A 35 12.45 3.83 1.05
N PRO A 36 13.67 3.30 0.83
CA PRO A 36 14.43 2.66 1.91
C PRO A 36 14.70 3.57 3.11
N THR A 37 14.59 4.88 2.95
CA THR A 37 14.79 5.84 4.03
C THR A 37 13.48 6.33 4.65
N SER A 38 12.35 5.80 4.23
CA SER A 38 11.06 6.23 4.74
C SER A 38 10.84 5.81 6.19
N ALA A 39 10.29 6.72 6.99
CA ALA A 39 9.92 6.41 8.37
C ALA A 39 8.70 5.48 8.45
N THR A 40 8.01 5.24 7.33
CA THR A 40 6.81 4.39 7.32
C THR A 40 7.12 2.90 7.16
N LEU A 41 8.37 2.54 6.87
CA LEU A 41 8.76 1.14 6.70
C LEU A 41 8.40 0.31 7.95
N GLY A 42 7.81 -0.85 7.72
CA GLY A 42 7.41 -1.75 8.79
C GLY A 42 6.05 -1.43 9.41
N ARG A 43 5.45 -0.30 9.04
CA ARG A 43 4.12 0.08 9.52
C ARG A 43 3.05 -0.48 8.59
N ASP A 44 1.85 -0.67 9.12
CA ASP A 44 0.70 -1.04 8.30
C ASP A 44 0.33 0.11 7.36
N ALA A 45 0.13 -0.20 6.08
CA ALA A 45 -0.16 0.82 5.08
C ALA A 45 -1.47 1.55 5.34
N GLY A 46 -2.44 0.87 5.92
CA GLY A 46 -3.70 1.50 6.30
C GLY A 46 -3.53 2.50 7.44
N ASP A 47 -2.66 2.20 8.39
CA ASP A 47 -2.35 3.13 9.47
C ASP A 47 -1.62 4.36 8.94
N VAL A 48 -0.73 4.18 7.99
CA VAL A 48 -0.03 5.29 7.32
C VAL A 48 -1.04 6.20 6.61
N ALA A 49 -2.05 5.63 5.99
CA ALA A 49 -3.10 6.38 5.29
C ALA A 49 -4.25 6.82 6.22
N GLU A 50 -4.18 6.49 7.48
CA GLU A 50 -5.18 6.84 8.50
C GLU A 50 -6.56 6.24 8.23
N THR A 51 -6.59 5.02 7.67
CA THR A 51 -7.84 4.30 7.40
C THR A 51 -8.08 3.15 8.37
N GLY A 52 -7.15 2.91 9.29
CA GLY A 52 -7.14 1.71 10.09
C GLY A 52 -6.39 0.58 9.41
N PRO A 53 -6.00 -0.47 10.15
CA PRO A 53 -5.13 -1.52 9.61
C PRO A 53 -5.75 -2.26 8.43
N VAL A 54 -4.93 -2.54 7.43
CA VAL A 54 -5.32 -3.32 6.23
C VAL A 54 -4.55 -4.63 6.12
N GLY A 55 -3.59 -4.88 7.01
CA GLY A 55 -2.82 -6.11 7.01
C GLY A 55 -1.68 -6.14 6.00
N VAL A 56 -1.31 -5.00 5.43
CA VAL A 56 -0.21 -4.89 4.46
C VAL A 56 0.87 -3.99 5.03
N VAL A 57 2.07 -4.53 5.17
CA VAL A 57 3.21 -3.81 5.74
C VAL A 57 3.95 -3.04 4.66
N VAL A 58 4.30 -1.79 4.95
CA VAL A 58 5.10 -0.96 4.04
C VAL A 58 6.51 -1.54 3.96
N THR A 59 6.99 -1.75 2.74
CA THR A 59 8.32 -2.30 2.47
C THR A 59 9.07 -1.45 1.44
N ALA A 60 10.39 -1.52 1.47
CA ALA A 60 11.23 -0.95 0.42
C ALA A 60 11.59 -2.01 -0.65
N ASP A 61 11.20 -3.25 -0.45
CA ASP A 61 11.46 -4.35 -1.38
C ASP A 61 10.39 -4.39 -2.46
N ARG A 62 10.77 -4.01 -3.67
CA ARG A 62 9.85 -3.95 -4.81
C ARG A 62 9.24 -5.32 -5.13
N GLU A 63 10.02 -6.38 -5.08
CA GLU A 63 9.49 -7.72 -5.34
C GLU A 63 8.44 -8.11 -4.34
N ALA A 64 8.69 -7.84 -3.06
CA ALA A 64 7.72 -8.13 -2.01
C ALA A 64 6.45 -7.32 -2.19
N ALA A 65 6.57 -6.03 -2.53
CA ALA A 65 5.42 -5.17 -2.71
C ALA A 65 4.55 -5.59 -3.91
N LEU A 66 5.19 -6.06 -4.98
CA LEU A 66 4.48 -6.44 -6.20
C LEU A 66 4.00 -7.90 -6.21
N SER A 67 4.46 -8.69 -5.25
CA SER A 67 4.06 -10.10 -5.15
C SER A 67 2.55 -10.22 -4.93
N GLY A 68 1.87 -10.95 -5.82
CA GLY A 68 0.42 -11.15 -5.74
C GLY A 68 -0.41 -9.98 -6.24
N ALA A 69 0.21 -8.90 -6.71
CA ALA A 69 -0.53 -7.77 -7.26
C ALA A 69 -0.95 -8.02 -8.70
N ASP A 70 -2.18 -7.64 -9.02
CA ASP A 70 -2.66 -7.64 -10.41
C ASP A 70 -2.32 -6.32 -11.08
N VAL A 71 -2.29 -5.24 -10.31
CA VAL A 71 -2.03 -3.88 -10.79
C VAL A 71 -1.13 -3.16 -9.79
N ALA A 72 -0.23 -2.32 -10.31
CA ALA A 72 0.59 -1.42 -9.49
C ALA A 72 0.33 0.03 -9.90
N VAL A 73 0.13 0.89 -8.93
CA VAL A 73 -0.10 2.33 -9.16
C VAL A 73 0.82 3.19 -8.33
#